data_d313e9fe278029b13b05e281cba32744
#
_entry.id   d313e9fe278029b13b05e281cba32744
#
_cell.length_a   1.000
_cell.length_b   1.000
_cell.length_c   1.000
_cell.angle_alpha   90.00
_cell.angle_beta   90.00
_cell.angle_gamma   90.00
#
_symmetry.space_group_name_H-M   'P 1'
#
loop_
_entity.id
_entity.type
_entity.pdbx_description
1 polymer ?
#
loop_
_entity_poly.entity_id
_entity_poly.type
_entity_poly.pdbx_seq_one_letter_code
_entity_poly.pdbx_strand_id
1 'polypeptide(L)'
;LDKPLVVQYYNWFTNLLKGNLGYSTTYLKDVSKIIGEPLLNTLFLNAFSSILALGITIPLGIYCAVKKKSFIDDAMQVFTILGISIPIYITALVMIYLFAVLIPIFPVSGMKAPGSTLTGFEGFIEKVYYFTLPVLVATINSMASTFRYIRAAMINELSQDYIRTARAKGVREKVVIYSHAWRNALLPVITIIISWFTSLLGGWVMLETMFGLNGIGKLMILGLTQQDYQMVLAMQMIYVIIALLGRLLTDLSYGLVDPRVRVDK
;
A
#
# COMPACT_ATOMS: atom_id res chain seq x y z
N LEU A 1 3.62 -1.71 38.22
CA LEU A 1 2.39 -0.90 38.39
C LEU A 1 2.39 -0.01 39.63
N ASP A 2 3.31 -0.22 40.58
CA ASP A 2 3.30 0.47 41.89
C ASP A 2 3.90 1.88 41.89
N LYS A 3 4.40 2.35 40.75
CA LYS A 3 4.99 3.69 40.60
C LYS A 3 3.96 4.70 40.05
N PRO A 4 4.09 6.00 40.38
CA PRO A 4 3.26 7.06 39.78
C PRO A 4 3.30 7.01 38.24
N LEU A 5 2.18 7.37 37.59
CA LEU A 5 2.06 7.30 36.11
C LEU A 5 3.17 8.04 35.37
N VAL A 6 3.58 9.20 35.87
CA VAL A 6 4.69 9.99 35.28
C VAL A 6 6.00 9.19 35.29
N VAL A 7 6.29 8.45 36.35
CA VAL A 7 7.50 7.63 36.44
C VAL A 7 7.40 6.40 35.52
N GLN A 8 6.21 5.80 35.42
CA GLN A 8 5.97 4.70 34.49
C GLN A 8 6.18 5.16 33.02
N TYR A 9 5.62 6.31 32.65
CA TYR A 9 5.80 6.90 31.34
C TYR A 9 7.28 7.21 31.03
N TYR A 10 7.99 7.85 31.97
CA TYR A 10 9.40 8.15 31.81
C TYR A 10 10.26 6.89 31.59
N ASN A 11 10.04 5.87 32.40
CA ASN A 11 10.75 4.59 32.28
C ASN A 11 10.43 3.89 30.96
N TRP A 12 9.16 3.87 30.56
CA TRP A 12 8.73 3.30 29.27
C TRP A 12 9.38 4.05 28.10
N PHE A 13 9.30 5.38 28.10
CA PHE A 13 9.85 6.20 27.02
C PHE A 13 11.38 6.08 26.92
N THR A 14 12.10 6.07 28.04
CA THR A 14 13.56 5.89 28.04
C THR A 14 13.97 4.49 27.55
N ASN A 15 13.19 3.46 27.87
CA ASN A 15 13.40 2.11 27.36
C ASN A 15 13.13 2.04 25.85
N LEU A 16 12.09 2.69 25.37
CA LEU A 16 11.77 2.79 23.94
C LEU A 16 12.92 3.43 23.14
N LEU A 17 13.50 4.52 23.65
CA LEU A 17 14.66 5.18 23.04
C LEU A 17 15.91 4.28 22.99
N LYS A 18 16.03 3.31 23.88
CA LYS A 18 17.08 2.28 23.88
C LYS A 18 16.77 1.08 22.97
N GLY A 19 15.66 1.14 22.21
CA GLY A 19 15.22 0.05 21.35
C GLY A 19 14.49 -1.09 22.07
N ASN A 20 14.18 -0.95 23.34
CA ASN A 20 13.40 -1.93 24.08
C ASN A 20 11.90 -1.63 23.87
N LEU A 21 11.27 -2.44 23.03
CA LEU A 21 9.85 -2.35 22.69
C LEU A 21 8.92 -3.03 23.72
N GLY A 22 9.48 -3.56 24.81
CA GLY A 22 8.74 -4.28 25.83
C GLY A 22 8.68 -5.79 25.60
N TYR A 23 7.94 -6.46 26.48
CA TYR A 23 7.80 -7.93 26.51
C TYR A 23 6.35 -8.32 26.27
N SER A 24 6.12 -9.19 25.29
CA SER A 24 4.79 -9.71 24.99
C SER A 24 4.37 -10.74 26.04
N THR A 25 3.22 -10.53 26.64
CA THR A 25 2.63 -11.46 27.61
C THR A 25 2.00 -12.67 26.92
N THR A 26 1.61 -12.52 25.67
CA THR A 26 1.02 -13.57 24.83
C THR A 26 2.07 -14.53 24.28
N TYR A 27 3.13 -13.98 23.70
CA TYR A 27 4.20 -14.77 23.05
C TYR A 27 5.35 -15.13 23.97
N LEU A 28 5.38 -14.59 25.19
CA LEU A 28 6.44 -14.79 26.20
C LEU A 28 7.85 -14.51 25.62
N LYS A 29 7.96 -13.43 24.84
CA LYS A 29 9.19 -12.98 24.15
C LYS A 29 9.24 -11.47 24.06
N ASP A 30 10.45 -10.95 23.82
CA ASP A 30 10.63 -9.53 23.49
C ASP A 30 9.84 -9.18 22.22
N VAL A 31 9.13 -8.07 22.24
CA VAL A 31 8.31 -7.60 21.12
C VAL A 31 9.15 -7.39 19.85
N SER A 32 10.38 -6.90 20.00
CA SER A 32 11.33 -6.72 18.90
C SER A 32 11.63 -8.01 18.12
N LYS A 33 11.58 -9.17 18.78
CA LYS A 33 11.80 -10.49 18.15
C LYS A 33 10.54 -11.04 17.46
N ILE A 34 9.38 -10.52 17.81
CA ILE A 34 8.09 -10.97 17.26
C ILE A 34 7.74 -10.20 15.98
N ILE A 35 7.99 -8.91 15.94
CA ILE A 35 7.52 -8.00 14.87
C ILE A 35 8.25 -8.21 13.54
N GLY A 36 9.49 -8.70 13.54
CA GLY A 36 10.36 -8.70 12.36
C GLY A 36 9.78 -9.45 11.16
N GLU A 37 9.39 -10.70 11.34
CA GLU A 37 8.81 -11.52 10.26
C GLU A 37 7.44 -10.99 9.78
N PRO A 38 6.46 -10.66 10.66
CA PRO A 38 5.21 -10.05 10.26
C PRO A 38 5.39 -8.74 9.47
N LEU A 39 6.35 -7.91 9.87
CA LEU A 39 6.67 -6.67 9.17
C LEU A 39 7.12 -6.92 7.73
N LEU A 40 8.02 -7.87 7.52
CA LEU A 40 8.49 -8.25 6.19
C LEU A 40 7.38 -8.85 5.32
N ASN A 41 6.45 -9.60 5.89
CA ASN A 41 5.32 -10.16 5.17
C ASN A 41 4.33 -9.07 4.72
N THR A 42 4.01 -8.13 5.60
CA THR A 42 3.18 -6.97 5.25
C THR A 42 3.87 -6.08 4.21
N LEU A 43 5.18 -5.84 4.35
CA LEU A 43 5.96 -5.09 3.37
C LEU A 43 5.94 -5.77 2.00
N PHE A 44 6.12 -7.10 1.96
CA PHE A 44 6.05 -7.87 0.73
C PHE A 44 4.67 -7.72 0.05
N LEU A 45 3.59 -7.94 0.79
CA LEU A 45 2.21 -7.78 0.30
C LEU A 45 1.99 -6.39 -0.29
N ASN A 46 2.33 -5.35 0.47
CA ASN A 46 2.10 -3.96 0.08
C ASN A 46 2.99 -3.51 -1.10
N ALA A 47 4.26 -3.89 -1.11
CA ALA A 47 5.18 -3.52 -2.18
C ALA A 47 4.75 -4.11 -3.52
N PHE A 48 4.45 -5.42 -3.55
CA PHE A 48 4.03 -6.08 -4.79
C PHE A 48 2.67 -5.58 -5.28
N SER A 49 1.69 -5.41 -4.38
CA SER A 49 0.38 -4.87 -4.77
C SER A 49 0.48 -3.43 -5.27
N SER A 50 1.32 -2.59 -4.66
CA SER A 50 1.54 -1.20 -5.09
C SER A 50 2.22 -1.12 -6.46
N ILE A 51 3.26 -1.92 -6.68
CA ILE A 51 3.97 -1.98 -7.97
C ILE A 51 3.00 -2.40 -9.08
N LEU A 52 2.22 -3.46 -8.85
CA LEU A 52 1.24 -3.94 -9.84
C LEU A 52 0.13 -2.90 -10.07
N ALA A 53 -0.41 -2.31 -9.00
CA ALA A 53 -1.46 -1.31 -9.13
C ALA A 53 -0.99 -0.08 -9.92
N LEU A 54 0.20 0.47 -9.64
CA LEU A 54 0.78 1.59 -10.40
C LEU A 54 1.10 1.18 -11.84
N GLY A 55 1.71 0.03 -12.03
CA GLY A 55 2.07 -0.50 -13.35
C GLY A 55 0.87 -0.65 -14.29
N ILE A 56 -0.30 -0.96 -13.73
CA ILE A 56 -1.55 -1.10 -14.49
C ILE A 56 -2.30 0.23 -14.60
N THR A 57 -2.44 0.97 -13.50
CA THR A 57 -3.28 2.17 -13.47
C THR A 57 -2.67 3.36 -14.20
N ILE A 58 -1.36 3.51 -14.22
CA ILE A 58 -0.72 4.62 -14.93
C ILE A 58 -1.01 4.54 -16.44
N PRO A 59 -0.67 3.47 -17.16
CA PRO A 59 -0.94 3.39 -18.58
C PRO A 59 -2.44 3.41 -18.92
N LEU A 60 -3.28 2.73 -18.10
CA LEU A 60 -4.74 2.75 -18.30
C LEU A 60 -5.35 4.13 -18.04
N GLY A 61 -4.92 4.83 -16.98
CA GLY A 61 -5.40 6.17 -16.66
C GLY A 61 -5.04 7.20 -17.73
N ILE A 62 -3.82 7.13 -18.27
CA ILE A 62 -3.38 7.96 -19.42
C ILE A 62 -4.22 7.63 -20.65
N TYR A 63 -4.35 6.34 -20.99
CA TYR A 63 -5.13 5.90 -22.15
C TYR A 63 -6.58 6.38 -22.07
N CYS A 64 -7.26 6.17 -20.94
CA CYS A 64 -8.65 6.57 -20.74
C CYS A 64 -8.83 8.10 -20.72
N ALA A 65 -7.84 8.86 -20.26
CA ALA A 65 -7.87 10.32 -20.35
C ALA A 65 -7.76 10.83 -21.78
N VAL A 66 -6.93 10.20 -22.61
CA VAL A 66 -6.76 10.54 -24.03
C VAL A 66 -7.98 10.08 -24.85
N LYS A 67 -8.48 8.87 -24.59
CA LYS A 67 -9.62 8.24 -25.26
C LYS A 67 -10.89 8.31 -24.43
N LYS A 68 -11.27 9.52 -23.99
CA LYS A 68 -12.52 9.74 -23.23
C LYS A 68 -13.74 9.13 -23.93
N LYS A 69 -14.65 8.58 -23.12
CA LYS A 69 -15.89 7.94 -23.58
C LYS A 69 -15.66 6.75 -24.53
N SER A 70 -14.48 6.15 -24.49
CA SER A 70 -14.25 4.84 -25.12
C SER A 70 -14.82 3.73 -24.23
N PHE A 71 -15.11 2.57 -24.82
CA PHE A 71 -15.59 1.40 -24.06
C PHE A 71 -14.67 1.04 -22.87
N ILE A 72 -13.35 1.12 -23.06
CA ILE A 72 -12.39 0.87 -21.97
C ILE A 72 -12.50 1.94 -20.87
N ASP A 73 -12.67 3.21 -21.24
CA ASP A 73 -12.86 4.29 -20.27
C ASP A 73 -14.12 4.09 -19.42
N ASP A 74 -15.25 3.77 -20.08
CA ASP A 74 -16.52 3.54 -19.39
C ASP A 74 -16.45 2.28 -18.50
N ALA A 75 -15.87 1.20 -19.01
CA ALA A 75 -15.67 -0.03 -18.25
C ALA A 75 -14.79 0.20 -17.01
N MET A 76 -13.69 0.95 -17.14
CA MET A 76 -12.82 1.28 -16.02
C MET A 76 -13.50 2.22 -15.00
N GLN A 77 -14.37 3.11 -15.44
CA GLN A 77 -15.16 3.94 -14.51
C GLN A 77 -16.13 3.07 -13.68
N VAL A 78 -16.84 2.13 -14.33
CA VAL A 78 -17.70 1.16 -13.63
C VAL A 78 -16.88 0.31 -12.66
N PHE A 79 -15.73 -0.24 -13.12
CA PHE A 79 -14.82 -1.02 -12.28
C PHE A 79 -14.38 -0.24 -11.03
N THR A 80 -14.02 1.03 -11.17
CA THR A 80 -13.59 1.84 -10.03
C THR A 80 -14.72 2.16 -9.06
N ILE A 81 -15.94 2.38 -9.55
CA ILE A 81 -17.12 2.58 -8.68
C ILE A 81 -17.38 1.32 -7.87
N LEU A 82 -17.41 0.14 -8.51
CA LEU A 82 -17.60 -1.14 -7.85
C LEU A 82 -16.46 -1.43 -6.85
N GLY A 83 -15.20 -1.21 -7.27
CA GLY A 83 -14.02 -1.47 -6.44
C GLY A 83 -13.92 -0.60 -5.18
N ILE A 84 -14.47 0.63 -5.21
CA ILE A 84 -14.52 1.49 -4.02
C ILE A 84 -15.74 1.13 -3.14
N SER A 85 -16.85 0.71 -3.75
CA SER A 85 -18.10 0.43 -3.05
C SER A 85 -18.10 -0.95 -2.37
N ILE A 86 -17.38 -1.91 -2.92
CA ILE A 86 -17.31 -3.26 -2.38
C ILE A 86 -16.22 -3.33 -1.30
N PRO A 87 -16.56 -3.70 -0.06
CA PRO A 87 -15.56 -3.91 0.98
C PRO A 87 -14.54 -4.96 0.58
N ILE A 88 -13.26 -4.70 0.88
CA ILE A 88 -12.14 -5.56 0.45
C ILE A 88 -12.29 -7.03 0.86
N TYR A 89 -12.89 -7.31 2.01
CA TYR A 89 -13.10 -8.69 2.46
C TYR A 89 -14.10 -9.46 1.56
N ILE A 90 -15.07 -8.76 0.95
CA ILE A 90 -15.98 -9.38 -0.03
C ILE A 90 -15.20 -9.73 -1.30
N THR A 91 -14.38 -8.81 -1.80
CA THR A 91 -13.51 -9.07 -2.94
C THR A 91 -12.57 -10.26 -2.65
N ALA A 92 -12.00 -10.33 -1.45
CA ALA A 92 -11.15 -11.45 -1.03
C ALA A 92 -11.92 -12.78 -1.02
N LEU A 93 -13.14 -12.82 -0.46
CA LEU A 93 -13.99 -14.02 -0.45
C LEU A 93 -14.33 -14.50 -1.87
N VAL A 94 -14.72 -13.57 -2.75
CA VAL A 94 -15.03 -13.91 -4.15
C VAL A 94 -13.79 -14.47 -4.84
N MET A 95 -12.63 -13.86 -4.66
CA MET A 95 -11.37 -14.31 -5.27
C MET A 95 -10.94 -15.68 -4.72
N ILE A 96 -11.07 -15.92 -3.42
CA ILE A 96 -10.83 -17.23 -2.81
C ILE A 96 -11.79 -18.26 -3.40
N TYR A 97 -13.09 -17.96 -3.44
CA TYR A 97 -14.08 -18.88 -3.98
C TYR A 97 -13.80 -19.24 -5.44
N LEU A 98 -13.52 -18.25 -6.29
CA LEU A 98 -13.25 -18.48 -7.71
C LEU A 98 -11.93 -19.22 -7.95
N PHE A 99 -10.84 -18.79 -7.32
CA PHE A 99 -9.48 -19.21 -7.70
C PHE A 99 -8.83 -20.21 -6.73
N ALA A 100 -9.44 -20.47 -5.59
CA ALA A 100 -8.94 -21.46 -4.66
C ALA A 100 -9.92 -22.61 -4.42
N VAL A 101 -11.25 -22.42 -4.67
CA VAL A 101 -12.26 -23.45 -4.46
C VAL A 101 -12.83 -23.97 -5.78
N LEU A 102 -13.36 -23.08 -6.64
CA LEU A 102 -14.02 -23.47 -7.90
C LEU A 102 -12.98 -23.85 -8.97
N ILE A 103 -11.94 -23.05 -9.12
CA ILE A 103 -10.82 -23.30 -10.05
C ILE A 103 -9.55 -23.31 -9.19
N PRO A 104 -9.15 -24.44 -8.59
CA PRO A 104 -8.13 -24.52 -7.54
C PRO A 104 -6.70 -24.25 -8.09
N ILE A 105 -6.44 -23.01 -8.52
CA ILE A 105 -5.15 -22.56 -9.02
C ILE A 105 -4.28 -22.05 -7.86
N PHE A 106 -4.88 -21.42 -6.84
CA PHE A 106 -4.18 -20.82 -5.71
C PHE A 106 -4.61 -21.43 -4.38
N PRO A 107 -3.76 -21.35 -3.33
CA PRO A 107 -4.12 -21.80 -2.00
C PRO A 107 -5.20 -20.89 -1.38
N VAL A 108 -6.07 -21.48 -0.56
CA VAL A 108 -7.12 -20.74 0.18
C VAL A 108 -6.49 -19.78 1.19
N SER A 109 -5.45 -20.25 1.91
CA SER A 109 -4.77 -19.50 2.97
C SER A 109 -3.39 -20.06 3.27
N GLY A 110 -2.61 -19.33 4.08
CA GLY A 110 -1.28 -19.74 4.50
C GLY A 110 -0.18 -18.96 3.80
N MET A 111 1.06 -19.28 4.12
CA MET A 111 2.25 -18.62 3.55
C MET A 111 3.21 -19.62 2.90
N LYS A 112 2.98 -20.92 3.09
CA LYS A 112 3.71 -22.05 2.55
C LYS A 112 2.89 -23.32 2.67
N ALA A 113 3.27 -24.36 1.94
CA ALA A 113 2.61 -25.67 2.03
C ALA A 113 2.82 -26.32 3.43
N PRO A 114 1.82 -27.04 3.94
CA PRO A 114 1.98 -27.79 5.19
C PRO A 114 3.21 -28.73 5.11
N GLY A 115 4.14 -28.58 6.07
CA GLY A 115 5.35 -29.39 6.12
C GLY A 115 6.46 -28.95 5.16
N SER A 116 6.29 -27.86 4.41
CA SER A 116 7.35 -27.35 3.50
C SER A 116 8.56 -26.85 4.30
N THR A 117 9.73 -27.37 3.88
CA THR A 117 11.05 -26.97 4.39
C THR A 117 11.88 -26.23 3.33
N LEU A 118 11.22 -25.80 2.24
CA LEU A 118 11.87 -25.08 1.14
C LEU A 118 12.50 -23.78 1.63
N THR A 119 13.72 -23.53 1.20
CA THR A 119 14.52 -22.33 1.53
C THR A 119 15.15 -21.76 0.27
N GLY A 120 15.75 -20.58 0.36
CA GLY A 120 16.38 -19.93 -0.77
C GLY A 120 15.38 -19.59 -1.88
N PHE A 121 15.74 -19.85 -3.13
CA PHE A 121 14.95 -19.49 -4.31
C PHE A 121 13.63 -20.26 -4.40
N GLU A 122 13.63 -21.56 -4.08
CA GLU A 122 12.41 -22.39 -4.08
C GLU A 122 11.43 -21.93 -3.01
N GLY A 123 11.89 -21.62 -1.79
CA GLY A 123 11.07 -21.04 -0.73
C GLY A 123 10.52 -19.66 -1.11
N PHE A 124 11.28 -18.86 -1.87
CA PHE A 124 10.79 -17.58 -2.39
C PHE A 124 9.67 -17.78 -3.43
N ILE A 125 9.81 -18.73 -4.37
CA ILE A 125 8.75 -19.05 -5.34
C ILE A 125 7.49 -19.54 -4.63
N GLU A 126 7.64 -20.42 -3.63
CA GLU A 126 6.52 -20.88 -2.82
C GLU A 126 5.82 -19.70 -2.12
N LYS A 127 6.58 -18.79 -1.52
CA LYS A 127 6.04 -17.57 -0.91
C LYS A 127 5.27 -16.72 -1.93
N VAL A 128 5.84 -16.48 -3.11
CA VAL A 128 5.17 -15.74 -4.20
C VAL A 128 3.84 -16.39 -4.55
N TYR A 129 3.82 -17.72 -4.69
CA TYR A 129 2.60 -18.46 -5.01
C TYR A 129 1.49 -18.26 -3.97
N TYR A 130 1.82 -18.36 -2.67
CA TYR A 130 0.86 -18.14 -1.57
C TYR A 130 0.41 -16.68 -1.45
N PHE A 131 1.28 -15.72 -1.80
CA PHE A 131 0.96 -14.30 -1.77
C PHE A 131 0.26 -13.79 -3.04
N THR A 132 0.21 -14.56 -4.11
CA THR A 132 -0.35 -14.10 -5.39
C THR A 132 -1.80 -13.65 -5.24
N LEU A 133 -2.67 -14.45 -4.64
CA LEU A 133 -4.08 -14.12 -4.50
C LEU A 133 -4.32 -12.91 -3.57
N PRO A 134 -3.71 -12.83 -2.36
CA PRO A 134 -3.73 -11.63 -1.53
C PRO A 134 -3.24 -10.37 -2.26
N VAL A 135 -2.13 -10.47 -2.99
CA VAL A 135 -1.56 -9.35 -3.77
C VAL A 135 -2.54 -8.90 -4.86
N LEU A 136 -3.18 -9.81 -5.58
CA LEU A 136 -4.19 -9.47 -6.59
C LEU A 136 -5.38 -8.74 -5.98
N VAL A 137 -5.90 -9.20 -4.84
CA VAL A 137 -7.02 -8.52 -4.15
C VAL A 137 -6.61 -7.12 -3.69
N ALA A 138 -5.44 -6.97 -3.08
CA ALA A 138 -4.91 -5.67 -2.67
C ALA A 138 -4.69 -4.74 -3.88
N THR A 139 -4.20 -5.29 -5.00
CA THR A 139 -4.01 -4.57 -6.27
C THR A 139 -5.34 -4.04 -6.80
N ILE A 140 -6.36 -4.89 -6.92
CA ILE A 140 -7.70 -4.51 -7.41
C ILE A 140 -8.27 -3.36 -6.58
N ASN A 141 -8.18 -3.45 -5.24
CA ASN A 141 -8.67 -2.42 -4.35
C ASN A 141 -7.90 -1.09 -4.51
N SER A 142 -6.58 -1.15 -4.59
CA SER A 142 -5.72 0.03 -4.79
C SER A 142 -5.92 0.68 -6.16
N MET A 143 -6.13 -0.12 -7.21
CA MET A 143 -6.39 0.36 -8.56
C MET A 143 -7.65 1.22 -8.65
N ALA A 144 -8.72 0.85 -7.91
CA ALA A 144 -10.00 1.53 -7.98
C ALA A 144 -9.91 3.02 -7.62
N SER A 145 -9.15 3.38 -6.59
CA SER A 145 -8.92 4.78 -6.21
C SER A 145 -7.90 5.47 -7.11
N THR A 146 -6.75 4.84 -7.34
CA THR A 146 -5.60 5.44 -8.04
C THR A 146 -5.90 5.74 -9.50
N PHE A 147 -6.61 4.86 -10.21
CA PHE A 147 -7.03 5.10 -11.59
C PHE A 147 -7.79 6.41 -11.74
N ARG A 148 -8.76 6.70 -10.86
CA ARG A 148 -9.55 7.93 -10.91
C ARG A 148 -8.68 9.18 -10.77
N TYR A 149 -7.70 9.16 -9.87
CA TYR A 149 -6.78 10.27 -9.68
C TYR A 149 -5.91 10.51 -10.92
N ILE A 150 -5.29 9.45 -11.46
CA ILE A 150 -4.43 9.56 -12.64
C ILE A 150 -5.24 10.06 -13.84
N ARG A 151 -6.41 9.48 -14.08
CA ARG A 151 -7.30 9.89 -15.18
C ARG A 151 -7.73 11.35 -15.02
N ALA A 152 -8.12 11.79 -13.83
CA ALA A 152 -8.54 13.18 -13.58
C ALA A 152 -7.37 14.16 -13.77
N ALA A 153 -6.17 13.86 -13.23
CA ALA A 153 -4.98 14.66 -13.40
C ALA A 153 -4.62 14.83 -14.89
N MET A 154 -4.63 13.73 -15.64
CA MET A 154 -4.37 13.75 -17.09
C MET A 154 -5.41 14.55 -17.86
N ILE A 155 -6.70 14.43 -17.52
CA ILE A 155 -7.76 15.21 -18.19
C ILE A 155 -7.57 16.71 -17.95
N ASN A 156 -7.24 17.10 -16.74
CA ASN A 156 -6.99 18.50 -16.39
C ASN A 156 -5.81 19.05 -17.19
N GLU A 157 -4.70 18.32 -17.26
CA GLU A 157 -3.52 18.77 -18.01
C GLU A 157 -3.77 18.82 -19.52
N LEU A 158 -4.45 17.82 -20.10
CA LEU A 158 -4.78 17.79 -21.53
C LEU A 158 -5.70 18.93 -21.98
N SER A 159 -6.40 19.58 -21.04
CA SER A 159 -7.29 20.72 -21.31
C SER A 159 -6.58 22.07 -21.26
N GLN A 160 -5.33 22.16 -20.83
CA GLN A 160 -4.58 23.41 -20.65
C GLN A 160 -4.19 24.06 -22.00
N ASP A 161 -4.06 25.39 -21.99
CA ASP A 161 -3.74 26.17 -23.18
C ASP A 161 -2.35 25.87 -23.76
N TYR A 162 -1.37 25.52 -22.90
CA TYR A 162 -0.05 25.14 -23.39
C TYR A 162 -0.06 23.85 -24.22
N ILE A 163 -1.01 22.94 -23.94
CA ILE A 163 -1.24 21.72 -24.75
C ILE A 163 -1.83 22.08 -26.10
N ARG A 164 -2.81 23.01 -26.15
CA ARG A 164 -3.36 23.52 -27.40
C ARG A 164 -2.28 24.18 -28.25
N THR A 165 -1.42 24.99 -27.61
CA THR A 165 -0.28 25.63 -28.28
C THR A 165 0.71 24.62 -28.83
N ALA A 166 1.04 23.58 -28.09
CA ALA A 166 1.94 22.52 -28.57
C ALA A 166 1.38 21.80 -29.81
N ARG A 167 0.07 21.48 -29.80
CA ARG A 167 -0.60 20.90 -30.97
C ARG A 167 -0.64 21.84 -32.16
N ALA A 168 -0.91 23.13 -31.96
CA ALA A 168 -0.91 24.15 -33.00
C ALA A 168 0.47 24.32 -33.66
N LYS A 169 1.56 24.10 -32.91
CA LYS A 169 2.95 24.09 -33.40
C LYS A 169 3.32 22.78 -34.12
N GLY A 170 2.41 21.83 -34.29
CA GLY A 170 2.67 20.58 -34.97
C GLY A 170 3.48 19.55 -34.22
N VAL A 171 3.57 19.68 -32.85
CA VAL A 171 4.26 18.69 -32.00
C VAL A 171 3.54 17.36 -32.10
N ARG A 172 4.30 16.26 -32.23
CA ARG A 172 3.75 14.90 -32.34
C ARG A 172 2.90 14.58 -31.09
N GLU A 173 1.70 14.02 -31.30
CA GLU A 173 0.72 13.75 -30.22
C GLU A 173 1.32 12.91 -29.08
N LYS A 174 2.18 11.93 -29.37
CA LYS A 174 2.88 11.14 -28.35
C LYS A 174 3.73 12.03 -27.42
N VAL A 175 4.40 13.04 -27.97
CA VAL A 175 5.21 13.99 -27.17
C VAL A 175 4.31 14.90 -26.36
N VAL A 176 3.19 15.37 -26.92
CA VAL A 176 2.18 16.15 -26.21
C VAL A 176 1.64 15.39 -25.01
N ILE A 177 1.30 14.11 -25.17
CA ILE A 177 0.74 13.29 -24.09
C ILE A 177 1.80 13.00 -23.02
N TYR A 178 2.95 12.45 -23.38
CA TYR A 178 3.91 11.94 -22.40
C TYR A 178 4.88 12.99 -21.86
N SER A 179 5.38 13.89 -22.72
CA SER A 179 6.39 14.88 -22.32
C SER A 179 5.79 16.18 -21.79
N HIS A 180 4.58 16.55 -22.23
CA HIS A 180 3.92 17.77 -21.76
C HIS A 180 2.82 17.45 -20.74
N ALA A 181 1.77 16.69 -21.09
CA ALA A 181 0.65 16.47 -20.20
C ALA A 181 1.02 15.55 -19.02
N TRP A 182 1.59 14.36 -19.26
CA TRP A 182 1.90 13.40 -18.21
C TRP A 182 2.94 13.93 -17.22
N ARG A 183 3.97 14.60 -17.71
CA ARG A 183 5.00 15.18 -16.84
C ARG A 183 4.42 16.16 -15.81
N ASN A 184 3.43 16.96 -16.20
CA ASN A 184 2.77 17.89 -15.30
C ASN A 184 1.70 17.19 -14.44
N ALA A 185 0.97 16.21 -15.01
CA ALA A 185 0.04 15.37 -14.27
C ALA A 185 0.71 14.51 -13.19
N LEU A 186 2.02 14.26 -13.29
CA LEU A 186 2.79 13.55 -12.26
C LEU A 186 2.80 14.28 -10.91
N LEU A 187 2.73 15.61 -10.87
CA LEU A 187 2.79 16.38 -9.62
C LEU A 187 1.77 15.90 -8.58
N PRO A 188 0.46 15.88 -8.86
CA PRO A 188 -0.51 15.33 -7.92
C PRO A 188 -0.42 13.80 -7.75
N VAL A 189 0.08 13.06 -8.74
CA VAL A 189 0.22 11.60 -8.67
C VAL A 189 1.38 11.19 -7.76
N ILE A 190 2.48 11.94 -7.75
CA ILE A 190 3.63 11.70 -6.85
C ILE A 190 3.18 11.74 -5.39
N THR A 191 2.29 12.65 -5.01
CA THR A 191 1.73 12.71 -3.66
C THR A 191 1.07 11.39 -3.23
N ILE A 192 0.30 10.78 -4.15
CA ILE A 192 -0.36 9.49 -3.91
C ILE A 192 0.70 8.38 -3.77
N ILE A 193 1.70 8.38 -4.66
CA ILE A 193 2.78 7.39 -4.61
C ILE A 193 3.55 7.47 -3.29
N ILE A 194 3.88 8.68 -2.83
CA ILE A 194 4.58 8.87 -1.55
C ILE A 194 3.69 8.44 -0.37
N SER A 195 2.39 8.76 -0.40
CA SER A 195 1.45 8.28 0.62
C SER A 195 1.41 6.74 0.68
N TRP A 196 1.59 6.06 -0.44
CA TRP A 196 1.71 4.59 -0.46
C TRP A 196 3.00 4.10 0.20
N PHE A 197 4.13 4.79 0.00
CA PHE A 197 5.37 4.44 0.71
C PHE A 197 5.17 4.48 2.22
N THR A 198 4.40 5.43 2.73
CA THR A 198 4.11 5.49 4.17
C THR A 198 3.18 4.39 4.63
N SER A 199 2.29 3.91 3.76
CA SER A 199 1.37 2.81 4.06
C SER A 199 1.97 1.42 3.84
N LEU A 200 3.18 1.31 3.25
CA LEU A 200 3.82 0.00 2.99
C LEU A 200 3.97 -0.87 4.25
N LEU A 201 4.15 -0.25 5.40
CA LEU A 201 4.28 -0.92 6.68
C LEU A 201 2.96 -0.95 7.47
N GLY A 202 1.89 -0.35 6.94
CA GLY A 202 0.53 -0.45 7.47
C GLY A 202 -0.06 -1.83 7.17
N GLY A 203 -0.51 -2.54 8.19
CA GLY A 203 -1.11 -3.88 8.01
C GLY A 203 -2.49 -3.82 7.37
N TRP A 204 -2.77 -4.77 6.50
CA TRP A 204 -4.10 -5.03 5.95
C TRP A 204 -4.81 -6.08 6.80
N VAL A 205 -5.30 -5.67 7.97
CA VAL A 205 -5.88 -6.56 8.98
C VAL A 205 -6.82 -7.60 8.37
N MET A 206 -7.79 -7.17 7.56
CA MET A 206 -8.79 -8.07 6.97
C MET A 206 -8.16 -9.05 5.98
N LEU A 207 -7.30 -8.58 5.07
CA LEU A 207 -6.62 -9.43 4.11
C LEU A 207 -5.69 -10.45 4.77
N GLU A 208 -4.84 -9.97 5.68
CA GLU A 208 -3.90 -10.82 6.40
C GLU A 208 -4.62 -11.90 7.21
N THR A 209 -5.76 -11.56 7.83
CA THR A 209 -6.57 -12.52 8.59
C THR A 209 -7.22 -13.53 7.66
N MET A 210 -7.85 -13.11 6.57
CA MET A 210 -8.58 -13.98 5.66
C MET A 210 -7.66 -14.97 4.92
N PHE A 211 -6.52 -14.50 4.48
CA PHE A 211 -5.52 -15.34 3.80
C PHE A 211 -4.56 -16.05 4.78
N GLY A 212 -4.75 -15.89 6.09
CA GLY A 212 -3.91 -16.54 7.08
C GLY A 212 -2.45 -16.07 7.08
N LEU A 213 -2.19 -14.86 6.56
CA LEU A 213 -0.85 -14.29 6.51
C LEU A 213 -0.40 -13.86 7.92
N ASN A 214 0.85 -14.13 8.26
CA ASN A 214 1.45 -13.62 9.49
C ASN A 214 2.01 -12.21 9.23
N GLY A 215 1.12 -11.21 9.22
CA GLY A 215 1.43 -9.80 8.99
C GLY A 215 1.19 -8.93 10.22
N ILE A 216 1.61 -7.66 10.13
CA ILE A 216 1.51 -6.68 11.22
C ILE A 216 0.06 -6.37 11.59
N GLY A 217 -0.84 -6.29 10.60
CA GLY A 217 -2.26 -6.02 10.86
C GLY A 217 -2.91 -7.14 11.66
N LYS A 218 -2.65 -8.41 11.29
CA LYS A 218 -3.12 -9.57 12.04
C LYS A 218 -2.51 -9.61 13.44
N LEU A 219 -1.21 -9.34 13.57
CA LEU A 219 -0.52 -9.30 14.85
C LEU A 219 -1.12 -8.22 15.78
N MET A 220 -1.50 -7.06 15.23
CA MET A 220 -2.16 -5.98 15.97
C MET A 220 -3.51 -6.42 16.55
N ILE A 221 -4.35 -7.07 15.74
CA ILE A 221 -5.65 -7.59 16.21
C ILE A 221 -5.46 -8.66 17.29
N LEU A 222 -4.50 -9.56 17.12
CA LEU A 222 -4.19 -10.56 18.13
C LEU A 222 -3.76 -9.91 19.45
N GLY A 223 -2.89 -8.88 19.40
CA GLY A 223 -2.49 -8.13 20.59
C GLY A 223 -3.66 -7.45 21.30
N LEU A 224 -4.57 -6.86 20.53
CA LEU A 224 -5.77 -6.21 21.08
C LEU A 224 -6.72 -7.24 21.73
N THR A 225 -7.00 -8.35 21.05
CA THR A 225 -7.93 -9.37 21.55
C THR A 225 -7.38 -10.13 22.76
N GLN A 226 -6.07 -10.30 22.83
CA GLN A 226 -5.39 -10.97 23.93
C GLN A 226 -4.92 -10.02 25.04
N GLN A 227 -5.25 -8.72 24.92
CA GLN A 227 -4.90 -7.67 25.88
C GLN A 227 -3.38 -7.56 26.13
N ASP A 228 -2.57 -7.84 25.10
CA ASP A 228 -1.13 -7.66 25.14
C ASP A 228 -0.75 -6.20 24.89
N TYR A 229 -0.92 -5.38 25.92
CA TYR A 229 -0.74 -3.93 25.85
C TYR A 229 0.67 -3.53 25.41
N GLN A 230 1.70 -4.26 25.82
CA GLN A 230 3.09 -3.95 25.47
C GLN A 230 3.30 -4.11 23.95
N MET A 231 2.81 -5.19 23.39
CA MET A 231 2.87 -5.43 21.96
C MET A 231 2.06 -4.39 21.16
N VAL A 232 0.84 -4.07 21.60
CA VAL A 232 -0.01 -3.06 20.95
C VAL A 232 0.64 -1.68 20.96
N LEU A 233 1.18 -1.25 22.12
CA LEU A 233 1.87 0.03 22.25
C LEU A 233 3.12 0.10 21.36
N ALA A 234 3.92 -0.96 21.34
CA ALA A 234 5.10 -1.02 20.47
C ALA A 234 4.76 -0.88 18.99
N MET A 235 3.74 -1.62 18.54
CA MET A 235 3.28 -1.56 17.14
C MET A 235 2.72 -0.18 16.81
N GLN A 236 1.95 0.42 17.71
CA GLN A 236 1.41 1.77 17.52
C GLN A 236 2.53 2.81 17.41
N MET A 237 3.60 2.69 18.22
CA MET A 237 4.77 3.56 18.13
C MET A 237 5.48 3.42 16.79
N ILE A 238 5.65 2.19 16.29
CA ILE A 238 6.22 1.94 14.96
C ILE A 238 5.36 2.61 13.87
N TYR A 239 4.04 2.46 13.92
CA TYR A 239 3.14 3.11 12.98
C TYR A 239 3.27 4.65 13.02
N VAL A 240 3.33 5.25 14.20
CA VAL A 240 3.50 6.70 14.35
C VAL A 240 4.83 7.17 13.78
N ILE A 241 5.93 6.48 14.07
CA ILE A 241 7.25 6.82 13.53
C ILE A 241 7.25 6.75 12.00
N ILE A 242 6.70 5.67 11.43
CA ILE A 242 6.60 5.49 9.98
C ILE A 242 5.74 6.59 9.35
N ALA A 243 4.60 6.92 9.97
CA ALA A 243 3.71 7.97 9.48
C ALA A 243 4.39 9.34 9.49
N LEU A 244 5.15 9.67 10.54
CA LEU A 244 5.91 10.91 10.63
C LEU A 244 7.04 10.98 9.59
N LEU A 245 7.81 9.90 9.44
CA LEU A 245 8.86 9.82 8.42
C LEU A 245 8.27 9.94 7.01
N GLY A 246 7.14 9.31 6.77
CA GLY A 246 6.44 9.40 5.50
C GLY A 246 5.94 10.81 5.21
N ARG A 247 5.39 11.49 6.20
CA ARG A 247 4.97 12.89 6.05
C ARG A 247 6.18 13.79 5.73
N LEU A 248 7.28 13.61 6.43
CA LEU A 248 8.53 14.32 6.15
C LEU A 248 9.02 14.06 4.72
N LEU A 249 9.00 12.80 4.26
CA LEU A 249 9.35 12.44 2.88
C LEU A 249 8.42 13.11 1.87
N THR A 250 7.12 13.19 2.18
CA THR A 250 6.14 13.90 1.34
C THR A 250 6.51 15.38 1.22
N ASP A 251 6.74 16.04 2.34
CA ASP A 251 7.07 17.48 2.37
C ASP A 251 8.38 17.77 1.63
N LEU A 252 9.41 16.95 1.83
CA LEU A 252 10.68 17.05 1.10
C LEU A 252 10.51 16.84 -0.40
N SER A 253 9.66 15.90 -0.79
CA SER A 253 9.39 15.59 -2.20
C SER A 253 8.69 16.75 -2.92
N TYR A 254 7.80 17.46 -2.25
CA TYR A 254 7.20 18.68 -2.81
C TYR A 254 8.26 19.73 -3.12
N GLY A 255 9.21 19.96 -2.23
CA GLY A 255 10.32 20.89 -2.45
C GLY A 255 11.26 20.51 -3.60
N LEU A 256 11.34 19.19 -3.92
CA LEU A 256 12.15 18.70 -5.05
C LEU A 256 11.41 18.76 -6.39
N VAL A 257 10.10 18.51 -6.37
CA VAL A 257 9.28 18.39 -7.59
C VAL A 257 8.73 19.74 -8.04
N ASP A 258 8.37 20.62 -7.11
CA ASP A 258 7.91 21.98 -7.41
C ASP A 258 8.92 23.03 -6.91
N PRO A 259 9.74 23.62 -7.82
CA PRO A 259 10.69 24.68 -7.45
C PRO A 259 10.02 25.93 -6.83
N ARG A 260 8.69 26.09 -7.00
CA ARG A 260 7.93 27.23 -6.48
C ARG A 260 7.66 27.12 -4.98
N VAL A 261 7.79 25.91 -4.41
CA VAL A 261 7.59 25.63 -2.97
C VAL A 261 8.91 25.76 -2.18
N ARG A 262 10.01 26.17 -2.82
CA ARG A 262 11.24 26.49 -2.08
C ARG A 262 10.92 27.66 -1.15
N VAL A 263 10.90 27.35 0.14
CA VAL A 263 10.86 28.36 1.20
C VAL A 263 12.10 29.24 0.99
N ASP A 264 11.88 30.47 0.54
CA ASP A 264 12.93 31.48 0.52
C ASP A 264 13.48 31.60 1.95
N LYS A 265 14.80 31.46 2.04
CA LYS A 265 15.56 31.70 3.28
C LYS A 265 15.49 33.16 3.65
#